data_ddfb31513206dc5a96a9a173c9bfa1fa
#
_entry.id   ddfb31513206dc5a96a9a173c9bfa1fa
#
_cell.length_a   1.000
_cell.length_b   1.000
_cell.length_c   1.000
_cell.angle_alpha   90.00
_cell.angle_beta   90.00
_cell.angle_gamma   90.00
#
_symmetry.space_group_name_H-M   'P 1'
#
loop_
_entity.id
_entity.type
_entity.pdbx_description
1 polymer ?
#
loop_
_entity_poly.entity_id
_entity_poly.type
_entity_poly.pdbx_seq_one_letter_code
_entity_poly.pdbx_strand_id
1 'polypeptide(L)'
;MKYARFAVIGAVVLLGLSVAACEAAELWSSLASPDGMFRIEFSVGDKGKPLYRVRHGEDEVILPSGLGFVEVGGEDWTGGYVKAELGEAELHDGSWRPVWGERSLVRDHYRGAVVLFRRPGPLAGLKLEVRAYDSGVAFRYLVGTRGEKKSINIESEKTEFCFTADHKTWAVYSAQGKYSKVKLSELRSSVERPCVLETEAGKVIAIAEAALVDYARMRLRRSEDSPRTLVSRLHGPVTAALPLRTPWRVVMAADRAGKLLENNHLLLNLNEPNKIKDTSWIRPGKVIREVTLSTKGGMACVDFAVEHGLQFIEYDAGWYGDQGKLTSDARTVSRGGLDLQAVIRYAEKNNIGVILYVNRRHLERDLDDLLPIYRRWGIAGLKFGFVQHGDQKWTRWMHEAIAKCAEYEIMVDVHDEYRMTGWERTYPNFMTAEGIGGDETRPPNEQALANLFNRMIAGPADHTFCYFNGYVDQTTSHAAQLAKMICFFSPWQFLFWYDQPSSAAGEPEFEFITALPTTWDELRVLHGKIGRYAVVARRKGDDWYIGCLNARKARTLEVSLDFLAADKTYKAHTYYDDPGAGTRTKVGISRRPVDSKTVLSVPMSERGGVAIRISSGK
;
A
#
# COMPACT_ATOMS: atom_id res chain seq x y z
N MET A 1 35.36 -87.16 -52.28
CA MET A 1 33.98 -87.30 -51.81
C MET A 1 33.78 -86.65 -50.50
N LYS A 2 33.21 -85.52 -50.42
CA LYS A 2 32.44 -84.94 -49.24
C LYS A 2 31.94 -83.61 -49.70
N TYR A 3 30.64 -83.48 -49.80
CA TYR A 3 29.95 -82.25 -50.14
C TYR A 3 29.87 -81.37 -48.92
N ALA A 4 30.26 -80.04 -49.04
CA ALA A 4 29.98 -79.04 -48.04
C ALA A 4 28.78 -78.23 -48.54
N ARG A 5 27.73 -78.16 -47.69
CA ARG A 5 26.54 -77.32 -47.92
C ARG A 5 26.81 -75.93 -47.32
N PHE A 6 26.71 -74.91 -48.15
CA PHE A 6 26.64 -73.49 -47.66
C PHE A 6 25.21 -73.14 -47.24
N ALA A 7 25.03 -72.72 -45.98
CA ALA A 7 23.78 -72.12 -45.52
C ALA A 7 23.90 -70.58 -45.62
N VAL A 8 23.01 -69.98 -46.39
CA VAL A 8 22.86 -68.49 -46.46
C VAL A 8 21.94 -68.09 -45.35
N ILE A 9 22.46 -67.29 -44.37
CA ILE A 9 21.67 -66.63 -43.33
C ILE A 9 21.33 -65.24 -43.85
N GLY A 10 20.04 -65.01 -44.16
CA GLY A 10 19.51 -63.69 -44.46
C GLY A 10 19.31 -62.88 -43.19
N ALA A 11 20.04 -61.78 -43.03
CA ALA A 11 19.82 -60.80 -41.98
C ALA A 11 18.70 -59.84 -42.36
N VAL A 12 17.57 -59.91 -41.69
CA VAL A 12 16.51 -58.92 -41.75
C VAL A 12 16.88 -57.75 -40.88
N VAL A 13 17.25 -56.60 -41.49
CA VAL A 13 17.46 -55.34 -40.76
C VAL A 13 16.09 -54.68 -40.55
N LEU A 14 15.57 -54.78 -39.35
CA LEU A 14 14.44 -53.95 -38.88
C LEU A 14 14.93 -52.53 -38.63
N LEU A 15 14.67 -51.60 -39.56
CA LEU A 15 14.76 -50.15 -39.29
C LEU A 15 13.62 -49.75 -38.37
N GLY A 16 13.94 -49.61 -37.07
CA GLY A 16 13.08 -48.95 -36.08
C GLY A 16 13.05 -47.47 -36.36
N LEU A 17 11.97 -46.95 -36.95
CA LEU A 17 11.64 -45.52 -36.95
C LEU A 17 11.31 -45.11 -35.51
N SER A 18 12.29 -44.56 -34.81
CA SER A 18 12.02 -43.80 -33.57
C SER A 18 11.38 -42.47 -33.99
N VAL A 19 10.06 -42.37 -33.87
CA VAL A 19 9.36 -41.11 -33.89
C VAL A 19 9.77 -40.40 -32.57
N ALA A 20 10.79 -39.57 -32.67
CA ALA A 20 11.05 -38.59 -31.62
C ALA A 20 9.83 -37.65 -31.59
N ALA A 21 9.00 -37.79 -30.54
CA ALA A 21 8.01 -36.79 -30.25
C ALA A 21 8.78 -35.49 -29.98
N CYS A 22 8.81 -34.61 -31.00
CA CYS A 22 9.24 -33.24 -30.82
C CYS A 22 8.20 -32.61 -29.89
N GLU A 23 8.48 -32.52 -28.58
CA GLU A 23 7.76 -31.64 -27.68
C GLU A 23 7.87 -30.25 -28.33
N ALA A 24 6.76 -29.74 -28.88
CA ALA A 24 6.69 -28.39 -29.36
C ALA A 24 7.03 -27.47 -28.20
N ALA A 25 8.20 -26.85 -28.26
CA ALA A 25 8.61 -25.90 -27.27
C ALA A 25 7.48 -24.85 -27.15
N GLU A 26 6.91 -24.71 -25.95
CA GLU A 26 5.89 -23.69 -25.67
C GLU A 26 6.41 -22.33 -26.13
N LEU A 27 5.74 -21.76 -27.13
CA LEU A 27 6.12 -20.45 -27.67
C LEU A 27 5.62 -19.38 -26.69
N TRP A 28 6.55 -18.74 -25.97
CA TRP A 28 6.25 -17.65 -25.07
C TRP A 28 6.40 -16.30 -25.76
N SER A 29 5.32 -15.51 -25.76
CA SER A 29 5.34 -14.10 -26.17
C SER A 29 5.78 -13.24 -25.00
N SER A 30 6.79 -12.38 -25.16
CA SER A 30 7.50 -11.72 -24.06
C SER A 30 7.46 -10.20 -24.14
N LEU A 31 7.16 -9.54 -23.00
CA LEU A 31 7.29 -8.10 -22.79
C LEU A 31 8.29 -7.84 -21.68
N ALA A 32 9.35 -7.06 -21.98
CA ALA A 32 10.36 -6.67 -21.00
C ALA A 32 10.17 -5.23 -20.53
N SER A 33 10.58 -4.93 -19.27
CA SER A 33 10.72 -3.56 -18.76
C SER A 33 11.73 -2.76 -19.59
N PRO A 34 11.72 -1.41 -19.47
CA PRO A 34 12.70 -0.57 -20.19
C PRO A 34 14.16 -0.92 -19.89
N ASP A 35 14.49 -1.25 -18.64
CA ASP A 35 15.84 -1.71 -18.21
C ASP A 35 16.11 -3.21 -18.51
N GLY A 36 15.09 -3.95 -18.98
CA GLY A 36 15.18 -5.37 -19.30
C GLY A 36 15.16 -6.32 -18.08
N MET A 37 15.12 -5.80 -16.86
CA MET A 37 15.18 -6.62 -15.63
C MET A 37 13.89 -7.38 -15.37
N PHE A 38 12.72 -6.76 -15.53
CA PHE A 38 11.45 -7.48 -15.47
C PHE A 38 11.02 -7.97 -16.83
N ARG A 39 10.51 -9.19 -16.86
CA ARG A 39 9.95 -9.79 -18.05
C ARG A 39 8.68 -10.55 -17.69
N ILE A 40 7.59 -10.24 -18.41
CA ILE A 40 6.34 -10.99 -18.34
C ILE A 40 6.09 -11.67 -19.67
N GLU A 41 5.75 -12.95 -19.64
CA GLU A 41 5.65 -13.79 -20.82
C GLU A 41 4.32 -14.53 -20.80
N PHE A 42 3.77 -14.82 -21.99
CA PHE A 42 2.45 -15.41 -22.19
C PHE A 42 2.50 -16.60 -23.13
N SER A 43 1.76 -17.65 -22.82
CA SER A 43 1.63 -18.86 -23.63
C SER A 43 0.26 -19.51 -23.42
N VAL A 44 -0.02 -20.56 -24.15
CA VAL A 44 -1.20 -21.42 -23.98
C VAL A 44 -0.71 -22.81 -23.62
N GLY A 45 -1.11 -23.28 -22.45
CA GLY A 45 -0.77 -24.60 -21.96
C GLY A 45 -1.84 -25.66 -22.30
N ASP A 46 -1.78 -26.76 -21.60
CA ASP A 46 -2.69 -27.89 -21.79
C ASP A 46 -4.17 -27.48 -21.73
N LYS A 47 -4.98 -28.13 -22.54
CA LYS A 47 -6.43 -27.88 -22.68
C LYS A 47 -6.76 -26.42 -23.02
N GLY A 48 -5.79 -25.70 -23.60
CA GLY A 48 -5.96 -24.29 -23.95
C GLY A 48 -5.99 -23.35 -22.74
N LYS A 49 -5.35 -23.68 -21.62
CA LYS A 49 -5.25 -22.80 -20.44
C LYS A 49 -4.40 -21.58 -20.79
N PRO A 50 -4.88 -20.34 -20.61
CA PRO A 50 -4.06 -19.14 -20.81
C PRO A 50 -3.07 -19.03 -19.66
N LEU A 51 -1.78 -18.91 -19.97
CA LEU A 51 -0.69 -18.90 -19.01
C LEU A 51 0.11 -17.61 -19.10
N TYR A 52 0.66 -17.20 -17.96
CA TYR A 52 1.71 -16.20 -17.86
C TYR A 52 2.80 -16.65 -16.90
N ARG A 53 3.99 -16.07 -17.04
CA ARG A 53 5.08 -16.18 -16.05
C ARG A 53 5.82 -14.84 -15.94
N VAL A 54 6.55 -14.65 -14.82
CA VAL A 54 7.30 -13.41 -14.55
C VAL A 54 8.72 -13.76 -14.16
N ARG A 55 9.69 -13.03 -14.72
CA ARG A 55 11.11 -13.10 -14.39
C ARG A 55 11.61 -11.74 -13.89
N HIS A 56 12.65 -11.77 -13.06
CA HIS A 56 13.43 -10.60 -12.64
C HIS A 56 14.92 -10.92 -12.77
N GLY A 57 15.57 -10.39 -13.79
CA GLY A 57 16.88 -10.85 -14.25
C GLY A 57 16.80 -12.31 -14.69
N GLU A 58 17.68 -13.14 -14.13
CA GLU A 58 17.71 -14.58 -14.39
C GLU A 58 16.75 -15.38 -13.47
N ASP A 59 16.16 -14.74 -12.45
CA ASP A 59 15.31 -15.44 -11.50
C ASP A 59 13.87 -15.56 -12.00
N GLU A 60 13.28 -16.72 -11.80
CA GLU A 60 11.85 -16.92 -11.92
C GLU A 60 11.14 -16.37 -10.68
N VAL A 61 10.22 -15.41 -10.86
CA VAL A 61 9.40 -14.81 -9.81
C VAL A 61 8.05 -15.50 -9.73
N ILE A 62 7.41 -15.67 -10.87
CA ILE A 62 6.15 -16.41 -11.05
C ILE A 62 6.37 -17.44 -12.15
N LEU A 63 6.20 -18.71 -11.81
CA LEU A 63 6.19 -19.84 -12.73
C LEU A 63 4.93 -19.82 -13.62
N PRO A 64 4.81 -20.64 -14.68
CA PRO A 64 3.60 -20.74 -15.48
C PRO A 64 2.34 -20.82 -14.62
N SER A 65 1.49 -19.80 -14.72
CA SER A 65 0.32 -19.54 -13.88
C SER A 65 -0.91 -19.24 -14.71
N GLY A 66 -2.05 -19.77 -14.33
CA GLY A 66 -3.30 -19.62 -15.05
C GLY A 66 -3.91 -18.23 -14.94
N LEU A 67 -4.61 -17.86 -16.00
CA LEU A 67 -5.39 -16.64 -16.12
C LEU A 67 -6.86 -16.96 -16.39
N GLY A 68 -7.74 -15.97 -16.17
CA GLY A 68 -9.14 -16.03 -16.54
C GLY A 68 -10.11 -15.75 -15.42
N PHE A 69 -11.37 -15.82 -15.73
CA PHE A 69 -12.50 -15.64 -14.81
C PHE A 69 -13.69 -16.47 -15.28
N VAL A 70 -14.68 -16.62 -14.43
CA VAL A 70 -15.94 -17.35 -14.70
C VAL A 70 -17.10 -16.37 -14.58
N GLU A 71 -18.00 -16.37 -15.56
CA GLU A 71 -19.24 -15.60 -15.53
C GLU A 71 -20.35 -16.35 -14.80
N VAL A 72 -21.21 -15.65 -14.09
CA VAL A 72 -22.42 -16.22 -13.44
C VAL A 72 -23.32 -16.84 -14.49
N GLY A 73 -23.51 -18.17 -14.43
CA GLY A 73 -24.34 -18.93 -15.39
C GLY A 73 -23.89 -18.79 -16.85
N GLY A 74 -22.64 -18.41 -17.08
CA GLY A 74 -22.12 -18.05 -18.37
C GLY A 74 -20.83 -18.76 -18.75
N GLU A 75 -19.99 -18.05 -19.49
CA GLU A 75 -18.79 -18.56 -20.13
C GLU A 75 -17.62 -18.69 -19.13
N ASP A 76 -16.85 -19.78 -19.30
CA ASP A 76 -15.58 -19.99 -18.62
C ASP A 76 -14.42 -19.48 -19.50
N TRP A 77 -13.67 -18.52 -18.95
CA TRP A 77 -12.54 -17.86 -19.59
C TRP A 77 -11.18 -18.43 -19.18
N THR A 78 -11.17 -19.60 -18.54
CA THR A 78 -9.94 -20.23 -18.05
C THR A 78 -9.31 -21.22 -19.03
N GLY A 79 -9.94 -21.49 -20.19
CA GLY A 79 -9.45 -22.48 -21.14
C GLY A 79 -10.00 -22.34 -22.56
N GLY A 80 -9.63 -23.30 -23.44
CA GLY A 80 -10.09 -23.35 -24.82
C GLY A 80 -9.35 -22.40 -25.78
N TYR A 81 -8.21 -21.85 -25.40
CA TYR A 81 -7.38 -21.00 -26.24
C TYR A 81 -6.38 -21.83 -27.03
N VAL A 82 -5.98 -21.31 -28.20
CA VAL A 82 -5.05 -22.00 -29.15
C VAL A 82 -3.75 -21.22 -29.34
N LYS A 83 -3.74 -19.91 -29.02
CA LYS A 83 -2.58 -19.05 -29.23
C LYS A 83 -2.64 -17.83 -28.31
N ALA A 84 -1.48 -17.40 -27.82
CA ALA A 84 -1.27 -16.10 -27.20
C ALA A 84 -0.53 -15.19 -28.18
N GLU A 85 -1.06 -14.00 -28.44
CA GLU A 85 -0.48 -13.00 -29.33
C GLU A 85 -0.23 -11.72 -28.55
N LEU A 86 1.04 -11.31 -28.49
CA LEU A 86 1.45 -10.02 -27.94
C LEU A 86 1.37 -8.98 -29.08
N GLY A 87 0.60 -7.91 -28.85
CA GLY A 87 0.59 -6.76 -29.74
C GLY A 87 1.89 -5.98 -29.71
N GLU A 88 1.95 -4.91 -30.49
CA GLU A 88 3.09 -4.00 -30.51
C GLU A 88 3.33 -3.42 -29.11
N ALA A 89 4.59 -3.42 -28.68
CA ALA A 89 5.00 -2.88 -27.38
C ALA A 89 5.36 -1.40 -27.52
N GLU A 90 4.69 -0.55 -26.75
CA GLU A 90 4.94 0.90 -26.71
C GLU A 90 5.74 1.26 -25.46
N LEU A 91 6.77 2.11 -25.63
CA LEU A 91 7.50 2.70 -24.52
C LEU A 91 6.79 3.97 -24.05
N HIS A 92 6.45 4.01 -22.78
CA HIS A 92 6.03 5.23 -22.08
C HIS A 92 7.17 5.71 -21.17
N ASP A 93 7.59 6.96 -21.36
CA ASP A 93 8.57 7.62 -20.48
C ASP A 93 8.04 9.00 -20.10
N GLY A 94 7.45 9.08 -18.96
CA GLY A 94 6.84 10.28 -18.43
C GLY A 94 7.17 10.51 -16.95
N SER A 95 6.78 11.65 -16.45
CA SER A 95 6.81 11.95 -15.01
C SER A 95 5.67 12.89 -14.65
N TRP A 96 5.26 12.85 -13.38
CA TRP A 96 4.22 13.72 -12.85
C TRP A 96 4.52 14.14 -11.42
N ARG A 97 3.93 15.26 -10.99
CA ARG A 97 4.08 15.78 -9.62
C ARG A 97 2.80 15.48 -8.84
N PRO A 98 2.88 14.75 -7.74
CA PRO A 98 1.74 14.54 -6.86
C PRO A 98 1.39 15.86 -6.13
N VAL A 99 0.11 16.01 -5.77
CA VAL A 99 -0.34 17.11 -4.90
C VAL A 99 0.32 17.01 -3.52
N TRP A 100 0.49 15.79 -3.06
CA TRP A 100 1.26 15.41 -1.87
C TRP A 100 1.81 13.98 -2.06
N GLY A 101 2.84 13.60 -1.34
CA GLY A 101 3.39 12.25 -1.48
C GLY A 101 4.69 12.03 -0.72
N GLU A 102 5.28 10.89 -0.98
CA GLU A 102 6.62 10.49 -0.50
C GLU A 102 7.73 10.97 -1.43
N ARG A 103 7.37 11.57 -2.56
CA ARG A 103 8.27 12.08 -3.62
C ARG A 103 7.67 13.33 -4.25
N SER A 104 8.49 14.32 -4.58
CA SER A 104 8.06 15.52 -5.29
C SER A 104 7.92 15.31 -6.81
N LEU A 105 8.51 14.24 -7.33
CA LEU A 105 8.42 13.82 -8.73
C LEU A 105 8.31 12.30 -8.80
N VAL A 106 7.33 11.80 -9.53
CA VAL A 106 7.13 10.37 -9.77
C VAL A 106 7.39 10.09 -11.25
N ARG A 107 8.34 9.20 -11.54
CA ARG A 107 8.57 8.71 -12.90
C ARG A 107 7.53 7.64 -13.25
N ASP A 108 6.94 7.77 -14.43
CA ASP A 108 6.04 6.77 -15.03
C ASP A 108 6.73 6.23 -16.29
N HIS A 109 7.45 5.12 -16.14
CA HIS A 109 8.33 4.57 -17.16
C HIS A 109 8.12 3.07 -17.30
N TYR A 110 7.53 2.67 -18.42
CA TYR A 110 7.18 1.28 -18.68
C TYR A 110 7.12 0.97 -20.17
N ARG A 111 7.17 -0.32 -20.53
CA ARG A 111 6.66 -0.81 -21.80
C ARG A 111 5.28 -1.41 -21.59
N GLY A 112 4.34 -1.02 -22.46
CA GLY A 112 2.96 -1.48 -22.43
C GLY A 112 2.59 -2.22 -23.71
N ALA A 113 1.73 -3.24 -23.59
CA ALA A 113 1.19 -3.96 -24.72
C ALA A 113 -0.19 -4.55 -24.39
N VAL A 114 -0.91 -5.00 -25.43
CA VAL A 114 -2.12 -5.82 -25.27
C VAL A 114 -1.80 -7.24 -25.68
N VAL A 115 -2.17 -8.20 -24.84
CA VAL A 115 -2.08 -9.64 -25.14
C VAL A 115 -3.47 -10.14 -25.50
N LEU A 116 -3.57 -10.92 -26.60
CA LEU A 116 -4.78 -11.57 -27.03
C LEU A 116 -4.60 -13.09 -27.01
N PHE A 117 -5.34 -13.78 -26.16
CA PHE A 117 -5.51 -15.23 -26.24
C PHE A 117 -6.67 -15.54 -27.17
N ARG A 118 -6.37 -16.22 -28.29
CA ARG A 118 -7.36 -16.55 -29.32
C ARG A 118 -8.03 -17.88 -29.02
N ARG A 119 -9.34 -17.92 -29.27
CA ARG A 119 -10.16 -19.14 -29.31
C ARG A 119 -10.53 -19.47 -30.76
N PRO A 120 -10.79 -20.75 -31.07
CA PRO A 120 -11.38 -21.14 -32.36
C PRO A 120 -12.82 -20.61 -32.53
N GLY A 121 -13.21 -20.30 -33.75
CA GLY A 121 -14.56 -19.89 -34.09
C GLY A 121 -14.89 -18.42 -33.70
N PRO A 122 -16.19 -18.08 -33.58
CA PRO A 122 -16.64 -16.71 -33.35
C PRO A 122 -16.53 -16.25 -31.86
N LEU A 123 -16.03 -17.11 -30.97
CA LEU A 123 -15.91 -16.79 -29.57
C LEU A 123 -14.86 -15.70 -29.33
N ALA A 124 -15.20 -14.76 -28.47
CA ALA A 124 -14.28 -13.69 -28.10
C ALA A 124 -13.04 -14.24 -27.40
N GLY A 125 -11.86 -13.75 -27.78
CA GLY A 125 -10.61 -14.05 -27.09
C GLY A 125 -10.50 -13.30 -25.75
N LEU A 126 -9.65 -13.81 -24.84
CA LEU A 126 -9.30 -13.12 -23.63
C LEU A 126 -8.23 -12.06 -23.94
N LYS A 127 -8.48 -10.80 -23.55
CA LYS A 127 -7.52 -9.70 -23.71
C LYS A 127 -6.99 -9.24 -22.37
N LEU A 128 -5.71 -8.91 -22.35
CA LEU A 128 -5.03 -8.29 -21.21
C LEU A 128 -4.31 -7.02 -21.64
N GLU A 129 -4.46 -5.95 -20.89
CA GLU A 129 -3.53 -4.83 -20.91
C GLU A 129 -2.39 -5.17 -19.96
N VAL A 130 -1.15 -4.99 -20.41
CA VAL A 130 0.05 -5.37 -19.67
C VAL A 130 1.02 -4.21 -19.65
N ARG A 131 1.64 -3.95 -18.48
CA ARG A 131 2.73 -2.97 -18.33
C ARG A 131 3.89 -3.60 -17.59
N ALA A 132 5.09 -3.48 -18.14
CA ALA A 132 6.34 -3.90 -17.51
C ALA A 132 7.14 -2.65 -17.13
N TYR A 133 7.25 -2.41 -15.81
CA TYR A 133 8.02 -1.33 -15.19
C TYR A 133 9.37 -1.88 -14.71
N ASP A 134 10.36 -0.99 -14.51
CA ASP A 134 11.63 -1.34 -13.86
C ASP A 134 11.47 -1.76 -12.38
N SER A 135 10.27 -1.59 -11.82
CA SER A 135 9.91 -1.91 -10.43
C SER A 135 8.96 -3.11 -10.28
N GLY A 136 8.47 -3.67 -11.39
CA GLY A 136 7.51 -4.77 -11.38
C GLY A 136 6.69 -4.84 -12.65
N VAL A 137 5.76 -5.80 -12.70
CA VAL A 137 4.83 -5.97 -13.82
C VAL A 137 3.40 -5.86 -13.34
N ALA A 138 2.53 -5.37 -14.21
CA ALA A 138 1.10 -5.28 -13.96
C ALA A 138 0.30 -5.73 -15.19
N PHE A 139 -0.84 -6.39 -14.95
CA PHE A 139 -1.79 -6.73 -16.00
C PHE A 139 -3.22 -6.62 -15.50
N ARG A 140 -4.16 -6.39 -16.43
CA ARG A 140 -5.60 -6.40 -16.18
C ARG A 140 -6.37 -6.96 -17.35
N TYR A 141 -7.54 -7.51 -17.07
CA TYR A 141 -8.43 -8.01 -18.11
C TYR A 141 -9.16 -6.86 -18.81
N LEU A 142 -9.24 -6.97 -20.14
CA LEU A 142 -10.02 -6.10 -20.99
C LEU A 142 -11.18 -6.90 -21.60
N VAL A 143 -12.40 -6.58 -21.21
CA VAL A 143 -13.59 -7.22 -21.76
C VAL A 143 -14.31 -6.24 -22.67
N GLY A 144 -14.28 -6.50 -23.98
CA GLY A 144 -14.95 -5.68 -24.99
C GLY A 144 -16.46 -5.89 -25.03
N THR A 145 -17.14 -5.09 -25.84
CA THR A 145 -18.54 -5.30 -26.18
C THR A 145 -18.71 -6.60 -26.97
N ARG A 146 -19.84 -7.29 -26.76
CA ARG A 146 -20.14 -8.59 -27.39
C ARG A 146 -21.55 -8.58 -27.97
N GLY A 147 -21.67 -8.25 -29.25
CA GLY A 147 -22.96 -8.09 -29.89
C GLY A 147 -23.84 -7.13 -29.09
N GLU A 148 -25.03 -7.55 -28.71
CA GLU A 148 -25.98 -6.75 -27.93
C GLU A 148 -25.73 -6.77 -26.40
N LYS A 149 -24.78 -7.58 -25.91
CA LYS A 149 -24.48 -7.71 -24.47
C LYS A 149 -23.84 -6.43 -23.95
N LYS A 150 -24.54 -5.70 -23.08
CA LYS A 150 -24.12 -4.41 -22.51
C LYS A 150 -23.42 -4.54 -21.17
N SER A 151 -23.48 -5.71 -20.53
CA SER A 151 -22.88 -5.94 -19.20
C SER A 151 -22.32 -7.36 -19.09
N ILE A 152 -21.48 -7.56 -18.08
CA ILE A 152 -20.92 -8.85 -17.68
C ILE A 152 -21.12 -9.07 -16.19
N ASN A 153 -21.38 -10.32 -15.79
CA ASN A 153 -21.48 -10.75 -14.41
C ASN A 153 -20.34 -11.74 -14.11
N ILE A 154 -19.30 -11.28 -13.43
CA ILE A 154 -18.15 -12.12 -13.07
C ILE A 154 -18.44 -12.76 -11.71
N GLU A 155 -18.52 -14.09 -11.66
CA GLU A 155 -18.66 -14.87 -10.44
C GLU A 155 -17.35 -14.94 -9.66
N SER A 156 -16.27 -15.24 -10.35
CA SER A 156 -14.95 -15.41 -9.75
C SER A 156 -13.82 -15.16 -10.74
N GLU A 157 -12.72 -14.60 -10.26
CA GLU A 157 -11.45 -14.50 -10.98
C GLU A 157 -10.55 -15.67 -10.59
N LYS A 158 -9.84 -16.23 -11.57
CA LYS A 158 -8.98 -17.42 -11.45
C LYS A 158 -7.51 -17.12 -11.74
N THR A 159 -7.08 -15.88 -11.51
CA THR A 159 -5.67 -15.50 -11.66
C THR A 159 -4.81 -16.24 -10.65
N GLU A 160 -3.87 -17.02 -11.12
CA GLU A 160 -2.92 -17.79 -10.32
C GLU A 160 -1.58 -17.04 -10.18
N PHE A 161 -0.86 -17.34 -9.10
CA PHE A 161 0.51 -16.89 -8.84
C PHE A 161 1.29 -18.10 -8.29
N CYS A 162 1.92 -18.86 -9.18
CA CYS A 162 2.71 -20.04 -8.83
C CYS A 162 4.15 -19.63 -8.55
N PHE A 163 4.66 -19.96 -7.37
CA PHE A 163 6.02 -19.62 -6.95
C PHE A 163 6.98 -20.80 -7.12
N THR A 164 8.28 -20.52 -7.11
CA THR A 164 9.34 -21.52 -7.28
C THR A 164 9.43 -22.51 -6.12
N ALA A 165 8.99 -22.10 -4.92
CA ALA A 165 9.01 -22.93 -3.71
C ALA A 165 7.86 -22.58 -2.76
N ASP A 166 7.73 -23.33 -1.68
CA ASP A 166 6.83 -23.04 -0.55
C ASP A 166 7.44 -21.93 0.33
N HIS A 167 7.46 -20.71 -0.21
CA HIS A 167 8.10 -19.55 0.39
C HIS A 167 7.45 -19.11 1.70
N LYS A 168 8.23 -18.42 2.54
CA LYS A 168 7.73 -17.78 3.75
C LYS A 168 6.93 -16.53 3.38
N THR A 169 5.67 -16.50 3.81
CA THR A 169 4.70 -15.47 3.50
C THR A 169 4.36 -14.67 4.76
N TRP A 170 4.34 -13.35 4.65
CA TRP A 170 3.82 -12.47 5.68
C TRP A 170 2.30 -12.39 5.56
N ALA A 171 1.63 -13.31 6.22
CA ALA A 171 0.18 -13.48 6.16
C ALA A 171 -0.53 -12.54 7.14
N VAL A 172 -1.55 -11.84 6.66
CA VAL A 172 -2.52 -11.10 7.47
C VAL A 172 -3.92 -11.40 6.95
N TYR A 173 -4.85 -11.71 7.86
CA TYR A 173 -6.18 -12.24 7.50
C TYR A 173 -7.31 -11.21 7.58
N SER A 174 -7.03 -10.02 8.10
CA SER A 174 -7.84 -8.82 8.05
C SER A 174 -6.92 -7.61 7.90
N ALA A 175 -7.42 -6.49 7.41
CA ALA A 175 -6.53 -5.38 7.07
C ALA A 175 -5.88 -4.75 8.32
N GLN A 176 -6.58 -4.70 9.45
CA GLN A 176 -6.04 -4.29 10.76
C GLN A 176 -5.43 -5.43 11.57
N GLY A 177 -5.34 -6.65 10.99
CA GLY A 177 -4.87 -7.85 11.67
C GLY A 177 -3.38 -7.86 11.95
N LYS A 178 -2.98 -8.85 12.77
CA LYS A 178 -1.57 -9.12 13.06
C LYS A 178 -0.94 -9.98 11.97
N TYR A 179 0.22 -9.56 11.50
CA TYR A 179 1.03 -10.34 10.57
C TYR A 179 1.65 -11.57 11.25
N SER A 180 1.62 -12.69 10.53
CA SER A 180 2.34 -13.90 10.87
C SER A 180 3.21 -14.34 9.71
N LYS A 181 4.44 -14.80 10.00
CA LYS A 181 5.35 -15.33 8.99
C LYS A 181 5.19 -16.85 8.95
N VAL A 182 4.53 -17.36 7.92
CA VAL A 182 4.19 -18.78 7.71
C VAL A 182 4.61 -19.22 6.31
N LYS A 183 4.70 -20.52 6.04
CA LYS A 183 4.83 -21.03 4.67
C LYS A 183 3.53 -20.83 3.89
N LEU A 184 3.62 -20.77 2.55
CA LEU A 184 2.43 -20.70 1.70
C LEU A 184 1.47 -21.86 1.96
N SER A 185 2.00 -23.08 2.13
CA SER A 185 1.23 -24.30 2.44
C SER A 185 0.47 -24.23 3.77
N GLU A 186 0.90 -23.37 4.69
CA GLU A 186 0.32 -23.20 6.04
C GLU A 186 -0.75 -22.09 6.10
N LEU A 187 -1.04 -21.43 4.98
CA LEU A 187 -2.09 -20.41 4.93
C LEU A 187 -3.45 -21.03 5.24
N ARG A 188 -4.10 -20.53 6.30
CA ARG A 188 -5.37 -21.06 6.83
C ARG A 188 -6.63 -20.48 6.17
N SER A 189 -6.50 -19.31 5.53
CA SER A 189 -7.60 -18.66 4.80
C SER A 189 -7.02 -17.65 3.80
N SER A 190 -7.89 -16.88 3.14
CA SER A 190 -7.45 -15.82 2.24
C SER A 190 -6.74 -14.70 3.01
N VAL A 191 -5.62 -14.23 2.47
CA VAL A 191 -4.81 -13.13 3.01
C VAL A 191 -5.06 -11.83 2.27
N GLU A 192 -4.78 -10.72 2.95
CA GLU A 192 -4.86 -9.38 2.38
C GLU A 192 -3.70 -9.08 1.42
N ARG A 193 -3.93 -8.13 0.51
CA ARG A 193 -2.90 -7.51 -0.33
C ARG A 193 -2.45 -6.16 0.29
N PRO A 194 -1.22 -5.69 0.03
CA PRO A 194 -0.11 -6.42 -0.56
C PRO A 194 0.25 -7.65 0.25
N CYS A 195 0.54 -8.77 -0.42
CA CYS A 195 1.01 -10.00 0.20
C CYS A 195 2.49 -10.17 -0.13
N VAL A 196 3.35 -10.12 0.88
CA VAL A 196 4.81 -10.20 0.71
C VAL A 196 5.32 -11.58 1.10
N LEU A 197 6.16 -12.12 0.21
CA LEU A 197 6.85 -13.40 0.39
C LEU A 197 8.36 -13.16 0.45
N GLU A 198 9.07 -13.96 1.25
CA GLU A 198 10.54 -14.01 1.27
C GLU A 198 11.00 -15.34 0.70
N THR A 199 11.86 -15.29 -0.32
CA THR A 199 12.52 -16.47 -0.86
C THR A 199 13.64 -16.94 0.06
N GLU A 200 14.13 -18.17 -0.14
CA GLU A 200 15.28 -18.71 0.64
C GLU A 200 16.56 -17.92 0.35
N ALA A 201 16.73 -17.40 -0.86
CA ALA A 201 17.83 -16.50 -1.23
C ALA A 201 17.74 -15.10 -0.62
N GLY A 202 16.68 -14.81 0.14
CA GLY A 202 16.48 -13.50 0.79
C GLY A 202 15.84 -12.43 -0.09
N LYS A 203 15.50 -12.75 -1.34
CA LYS A 203 14.70 -11.87 -2.21
C LYS A 203 13.27 -11.79 -1.71
N VAL A 204 12.57 -10.72 -2.08
CA VAL A 204 11.18 -10.48 -1.68
C VAL A 204 10.30 -10.30 -2.90
N ILE A 205 9.09 -10.85 -2.82
CA ILE A 205 8.06 -10.74 -3.86
C ILE A 205 6.81 -10.17 -3.22
N ALA A 206 6.14 -9.22 -3.87
CA ALA A 206 4.86 -8.68 -3.42
C ALA A 206 3.80 -8.86 -4.51
N ILE A 207 2.66 -9.41 -4.12
CA ILE A 207 1.46 -9.45 -4.95
C ILE A 207 0.52 -8.36 -4.44
N ALA A 208 0.15 -7.44 -5.34
CA ALA A 208 -0.69 -6.29 -5.03
C ALA A 208 -1.82 -6.10 -6.04
N GLU A 209 -2.68 -5.12 -5.75
CA GLU A 209 -3.79 -4.69 -6.58
C GLU A 209 -3.74 -3.16 -6.70
N ALA A 210 -4.01 -2.64 -7.91
CA ALA A 210 -4.11 -1.21 -8.13
C ALA A 210 -5.36 -0.83 -8.92
N ALA A 211 -5.80 0.43 -8.80
CA ALA A 211 -6.99 0.97 -9.44
C ALA A 211 -8.27 0.19 -9.15
N LEU A 212 -8.47 -0.22 -7.90
CA LEU A 212 -9.73 -0.80 -7.42
C LEU A 212 -10.73 0.34 -7.19
N VAL A 213 -11.70 0.52 -8.09
CA VAL A 213 -12.70 1.60 -8.00
C VAL A 213 -14.12 1.06 -8.00
N ASP A 214 -14.57 0.43 -9.09
CA ASP A 214 -15.91 -0.17 -9.23
C ASP A 214 -15.76 -1.68 -9.49
N TYR A 215 -15.20 -2.38 -8.53
CA TYR A 215 -14.94 -3.81 -8.61
C TYR A 215 -14.87 -4.42 -7.22
N ALA A 216 -14.97 -5.76 -7.12
CA ALA A 216 -14.76 -6.46 -5.86
C ALA A 216 -13.25 -6.59 -5.55
N ARG A 217 -12.87 -6.33 -4.30
CA ARG A 217 -11.50 -6.43 -3.80
C ARG A 217 -10.92 -7.83 -4.00
N MET A 218 -9.70 -7.90 -4.51
CA MET A 218 -8.95 -9.15 -4.53
C MET A 218 -8.38 -9.46 -3.15
N ARG A 219 -8.55 -10.70 -2.69
CA ARG A 219 -7.74 -11.37 -1.68
C ARG A 219 -7.01 -12.53 -2.33
N LEU A 220 -6.04 -13.10 -1.64
CA LEU A 220 -5.26 -14.23 -2.14
C LEU A 220 -5.48 -15.45 -1.27
N ARG A 221 -5.83 -16.58 -1.87
CA ARG A 221 -5.93 -17.86 -1.16
C ARG A 221 -4.93 -18.87 -1.72
N ARG A 222 -4.53 -19.82 -0.92
CA ARG A 222 -3.76 -20.96 -1.41
C ARG A 222 -4.62 -21.78 -2.39
N SER A 223 -4.02 -22.22 -3.50
CA SER A 223 -4.64 -23.19 -4.40
C SER A 223 -4.86 -24.53 -3.69
N GLU A 224 -5.92 -25.23 -4.06
CA GLU A 224 -6.19 -26.60 -3.59
C GLU A 224 -5.26 -27.58 -4.28
N ASP A 225 -4.90 -27.31 -5.54
CA ASP A 225 -4.09 -28.18 -6.40
C ASP A 225 -2.58 -28.05 -6.19
N SER A 226 -2.12 -26.94 -5.59
CA SER A 226 -0.69 -26.67 -5.42
C SER A 226 -0.38 -25.89 -4.14
N PRO A 227 0.50 -26.40 -3.26
CA PRO A 227 0.86 -25.74 -2.00
C PRO A 227 1.69 -24.46 -2.22
N ARG A 228 2.26 -24.25 -3.41
CA ARG A 228 3.09 -23.09 -3.76
C ARG A 228 2.38 -22.09 -4.69
N THR A 229 1.07 -22.20 -4.85
CA THR A 229 0.29 -21.33 -5.72
C THR A 229 -0.75 -20.56 -4.92
N LEU A 230 -0.76 -19.24 -5.07
CA LEU A 230 -1.86 -18.37 -4.66
C LEU A 230 -2.82 -18.18 -5.82
N VAL A 231 -4.11 -18.05 -5.50
CA VAL A 231 -5.16 -17.76 -6.47
C VAL A 231 -5.93 -16.53 -5.99
N SER A 232 -6.27 -15.63 -6.91
CA SER A 232 -7.14 -14.51 -6.64
C SER A 232 -8.50 -15.00 -6.12
N ARG A 233 -9.01 -14.31 -5.11
CA ARG A 233 -10.35 -14.50 -4.58
C ARG A 233 -11.01 -13.15 -4.44
N LEU A 234 -11.99 -12.87 -5.29
CA LEU A 234 -12.82 -11.68 -5.15
C LEU A 234 -13.67 -11.77 -3.89
N HIS A 235 -13.93 -10.64 -3.25
CA HIS A 235 -14.77 -10.58 -2.04
C HIS A 235 -16.26 -10.86 -2.34
N GLY A 236 -16.66 -10.78 -3.60
CA GLY A 236 -17.99 -11.08 -4.10
C GLY A 236 -18.02 -11.03 -5.63
N PRO A 237 -19.17 -11.37 -6.24
CA PRO A 237 -19.33 -11.25 -7.68
C PRO A 237 -19.29 -9.77 -8.12
N VAL A 238 -19.03 -9.58 -9.41
CA VAL A 238 -18.94 -8.25 -10.03
C VAL A 238 -19.91 -8.16 -11.20
N THR A 239 -20.74 -7.12 -11.21
CA THR A 239 -21.58 -6.75 -12.35
C THR A 239 -21.04 -5.44 -12.94
N ALA A 240 -20.61 -5.48 -14.19
CA ALA A 240 -20.01 -4.31 -14.83
C ALA A 240 -20.57 -4.06 -16.23
N ALA A 241 -20.68 -2.78 -16.60
CA ALA A 241 -20.96 -2.38 -17.97
C ALA A 241 -19.78 -2.73 -18.90
N LEU A 242 -20.08 -3.02 -20.16
CA LEU A 242 -19.07 -3.22 -21.19
C LEU A 242 -18.87 -1.94 -22.02
N PRO A 243 -17.63 -1.63 -22.42
CA PRO A 243 -16.40 -2.38 -22.19
C PRO A 243 -15.89 -2.26 -20.75
N LEU A 244 -15.36 -3.35 -20.18
CA LEU A 244 -14.81 -3.40 -18.81
C LEU A 244 -13.28 -3.42 -18.86
N ARG A 245 -12.65 -2.66 -17.95
CA ARG A 245 -11.27 -2.81 -17.52
C ARG A 245 -11.27 -3.18 -16.04
N THR A 246 -10.71 -4.35 -15.70
CA THR A 246 -10.62 -4.77 -14.29
C THR A 246 -9.53 -3.97 -13.55
N PRO A 247 -9.47 -4.01 -12.20
CA PRO A 247 -8.29 -3.56 -11.47
C PRO A 247 -7.03 -4.30 -11.91
N TRP A 248 -5.88 -3.66 -11.71
CA TRP A 248 -4.59 -4.25 -12.03
C TRP A 248 -4.18 -5.31 -11.02
N ARG A 249 -3.61 -6.41 -11.51
CA ARG A 249 -2.87 -7.41 -10.75
C ARG A 249 -1.39 -7.09 -10.90
N VAL A 250 -0.71 -6.90 -9.76
CA VAL A 250 0.65 -6.36 -9.71
C VAL A 250 1.58 -7.39 -9.08
N VAL A 251 2.71 -7.65 -9.73
CA VAL A 251 3.80 -8.47 -9.22
C VAL A 251 5.05 -7.59 -9.12
N MET A 252 5.57 -7.42 -7.93
CA MET A 252 6.83 -6.73 -7.65
C MET A 252 7.83 -7.74 -7.11
N ALA A 253 9.11 -7.56 -7.41
CA ALA A 253 10.19 -8.34 -6.83
C ALA A 253 11.42 -7.45 -6.57
N ALA A 254 12.20 -7.79 -5.56
CA ALA A 254 13.41 -7.04 -5.22
C ALA A 254 14.36 -7.88 -4.37
N ASP A 255 15.63 -7.45 -4.32
CA ASP A 255 16.66 -8.10 -3.50
C ASP A 255 16.50 -7.82 -2.00
N ARG A 256 15.75 -6.79 -1.62
CA ARG A 256 15.50 -6.39 -0.23
C ARG A 256 14.12 -5.76 -0.05
N ALA A 257 13.54 -5.93 1.14
CA ALA A 257 12.19 -5.42 1.46
C ALA A 257 12.06 -3.90 1.30
N GLY A 258 13.11 -3.15 1.63
CA GLY A 258 13.13 -1.70 1.47
C GLY A 258 12.91 -1.26 0.02
N LYS A 259 13.38 -2.04 -0.96
CA LYS A 259 13.20 -1.70 -2.37
C LYS A 259 11.75 -1.83 -2.83
N LEU A 260 10.97 -2.76 -2.26
CA LEU A 260 9.52 -2.82 -2.51
C LEU A 260 8.82 -1.54 -2.02
N LEU A 261 9.21 -1.03 -0.84
CA LEU A 261 8.66 0.22 -0.30
C LEU A 261 9.10 1.43 -1.13
N GLU A 262 10.36 1.49 -1.56
CA GLU A 262 10.86 2.52 -2.47
C GLU A 262 10.14 2.52 -3.82
N ASN A 263 9.62 1.39 -4.26
CA ASN A 263 8.92 1.19 -5.53
C ASN A 263 7.39 1.26 -5.44
N ASN A 264 6.82 1.64 -4.28
CA ASN A 264 5.37 1.67 -4.06
C ASN A 264 4.61 2.61 -5.02
N HIS A 265 5.29 3.60 -5.59
CA HIS A 265 4.76 4.51 -6.60
C HIS A 265 4.26 3.81 -7.88
N LEU A 266 4.64 2.55 -8.11
CA LEU A 266 4.08 1.73 -9.19
C LEU A 266 2.55 1.65 -9.08
N LEU A 267 2.00 1.51 -7.86
CA LEU A 267 0.55 1.47 -7.67
C LEU A 267 -0.12 2.79 -8.05
N LEU A 268 0.53 3.93 -7.78
CA LEU A 268 0.04 5.25 -8.22
C LEU A 268 0.01 5.34 -9.75
N ASN A 269 1.09 4.92 -10.42
CA ASN A 269 1.23 4.99 -11.88
C ASN A 269 0.17 4.18 -12.64
N LEU A 270 -0.43 3.19 -12.00
CA LEU A 270 -1.51 2.37 -12.56
C LEU A 270 -2.91 3.00 -12.43
N ASN A 271 -3.01 4.17 -11.81
CA ASN A 271 -4.26 4.92 -11.64
C ASN A 271 -4.33 6.11 -12.62
N GLU A 272 -5.54 6.58 -12.86
CA GLU A 272 -5.79 7.74 -13.71
C GLU A 272 -5.15 9.02 -13.11
N PRO A 273 -4.79 10.00 -13.94
CA PRO A 273 -4.33 11.30 -13.48
C PRO A 273 -5.33 12.01 -12.57
N ASN A 274 -4.85 13.02 -11.82
CA ASN A 274 -5.68 13.85 -10.95
C ASN A 274 -6.86 14.48 -11.72
N LYS A 275 -8.06 14.34 -11.15
CA LYS A 275 -9.32 14.87 -11.69
C LYS A 275 -9.77 16.17 -11.01
N ILE A 276 -9.13 16.57 -9.92
CA ILE A 276 -9.45 17.81 -9.20
C ILE A 276 -8.66 18.96 -9.85
N LYS A 277 -9.36 19.93 -10.41
CA LYS A 277 -8.73 21.04 -11.13
C LYS A 277 -7.99 22.00 -10.20
N ASP A 278 -8.64 22.42 -9.12
CA ASP A 278 -8.04 23.24 -8.07
C ASP A 278 -7.75 22.38 -6.86
N THR A 279 -6.48 22.21 -6.52
CA THR A 279 -6.01 21.42 -5.38
C THR A 279 -5.44 22.29 -4.26
N SER A 280 -5.57 23.61 -4.35
CA SER A 280 -4.98 24.57 -3.40
C SER A 280 -5.54 24.44 -1.97
N TRP A 281 -6.76 23.93 -1.84
CA TRP A 281 -7.43 23.66 -0.58
C TRP A 281 -6.99 22.36 0.11
N ILE A 282 -6.31 21.46 -0.61
CA ILE A 282 -5.82 20.19 -0.07
C ILE A 282 -4.56 20.47 0.73
N ARG A 283 -4.64 20.31 2.04
CA ARG A 283 -3.55 20.61 2.97
C ARG A 283 -3.11 19.35 3.74
N PRO A 284 -1.90 18.85 3.49
CA PRO A 284 -1.26 17.88 4.37
C PRO A 284 -0.96 18.49 5.74
N GLY A 285 -0.89 17.64 6.78
CA GLY A 285 -0.54 18.13 8.11
C GLY A 285 -0.65 17.10 9.21
N LYS A 286 -0.22 17.51 10.39
CA LYS A 286 -0.30 16.74 11.65
C LYS A 286 -1.62 17.02 12.34
N VAL A 287 -2.18 16.00 12.98
CA VAL A 287 -3.50 16.02 13.60
C VAL A 287 -3.39 15.61 15.06
N ILE A 288 -4.08 16.31 15.96
CA ILE A 288 -4.38 15.83 17.30
C ILE A 288 -5.87 15.51 17.42
N ARG A 289 -6.19 14.35 17.99
CA ARG A 289 -7.58 13.96 18.28
C ARG A 289 -8.06 14.60 19.58
N GLU A 290 -9.22 15.24 19.56
CA GLU A 290 -9.91 15.74 20.73
C GLU A 290 -10.69 14.60 21.41
N VAL A 291 -10.24 14.16 22.57
CA VAL A 291 -10.75 12.97 23.27
C VAL A 291 -11.83 13.24 24.31
N THR A 292 -12.10 14.52 24.63
CA THR A 292 -13.08 14.89 25.67
C THR A 292 -14.46 15.20 25.11
N LEU A 293 -14.56 15.43 23.80
CA LEU A 293 -15.76 15.86 23.09
C LEU A 293 -16.39 17.09 23.74
N SER A 294 -15.56 18.11 24.01
CA SER A 294 -15.98 19.34 24.69
C SER A 294 -15.43 20.59 24.01
N THR A 295 -16.10 21.74 24.23
CA THR A 295 -15.63 23.05 23.73
C THR A 295 -14.25 23.39 24.32
N LYS A 296 -14.09 23.18 25.64
CA LYS A 296 -12.82 23.46 26.36
C LYS A 296 -11.67 22.59 25.80
N GLY A 297 -11.93 21.30 25.61
CA GLY A 297 -10.93 20.37 25.05
C GLY A 297 -10.55 20.74 23.62
N GLY A 298 -11.53 21.10 22.79
CA GLY A 298 -11.27 21.55 21.42
C GLY A 298 -10.41 22.81 21.35
N MET A 299 -10.71 23.82 22.18
CA MET A 299 -9.87 25.02 22.23
C MET A 299 -8.45 24.70 22.73
N ALA A 300 -8.30 23.84 23.74
CA ALA A 300 -6.99 23.40 24.20
C ALA A 300 -6.21 22.62 23.12
N CYS A 301 -6.89 21.79 22.30
CA CYS A 301 -6.26 21.13 21.15
C CYS A 301 -5.83 22.13 20.07
N VAL A 302 -6.59 23.21 19.84
CA VAL A 302 -6.20 24.29 18.92
C VAL A 302 -4.94 25.00 19.44
N ASP A 303 -4.90 25.38 20.72
CA ASP A 303 -3.73 26.03 21.33
C ASP A 303 -2.50 25.14 21.23
N PHE A 304 -2.63 23.85 21.55
CA PHE A 304 -1.58 22.85 21.41
C PHE A 304 -1.10 22.70 19.96
N ALA A 305 -2.04 22.70 19.01
CA ALA A 305 -1.72 22.60 17.60
C ALA A 305 -0.89 23.81 17.14
N VAL A 306 -1.23 25.02 17.57
CA VAL A 306 -0.47 26.25 17.28
C VAL A 306 0.93 26.17 17.90
N GLU A 307 1.04 25.81 19.18
CA GLU A 307 2.30 25.75 19.92
C GLU A 307 3.29 24.73 19.29
N HIS A 308 2.78 23.57 18.86
CA HIS A 308 3.61 22.46 18.38
C HIS A 308 3.58 22.28 16.85
N GLY A 309 3.05 23.26 16.13
CA GLY A 309 3.07 23.27 14.65
C GLY A 309 2.25 22.12 14.03
N LEU A 310 1.10 21.77 14.61
CA LEU A 310 0.11 20.91 14.01
C LEU A 310 -0.84 21.76 13.14
N GLN A 311 -1.51 21.14 12.19
CA GLN A 311 -2.39 21.81 11.24
C GLN A 311 -3.87 21.52 11.48
N PHE A 312 -4.17 20.45 12.23
CA PHE A 312 -5.56 20.01 12.40
C PHE A 312 -5.83 19.50 13.82
N ILE A 313 -7.10 19.64 14.21
CA ILE A 313 -7.71 18.90 15.30
C ILE A 313 -8.80 17.99 14.74
N GLU A 314 -9.10 16.90 15.41
CA GLU A 314 -10.14 15.96 15.00
C GLU A 314 -11.08 15.65 16.15
N TYR A 315 -12.40 15.73 15.91
CA TYR A 315 -13.45 15.21 16.76
C TYR A 315 -13.89 13.85 16.27
N ASP A 316 -13.59 12.81 17.05
CA ASP A 316 -13.96 11.44 16.74
C ASP A 316 -15.42 11.13 17.14
N ALA A 317 -15.79 9.85 17.06
CA ALA A 317 -17.13 9.34 17.33
C ALA A 317 -17.76 9.90 18.62
N GLY A 318 -19.05 10.27 18.55
CA GLY A 318 -19.83 10.71 19.70
C GLY A 318 -20.19 12.20 19.76
N TRP A 319 -19.66 13.04 18.89
CA TRP A 319 -19.98 14.47 18.87
C TRP A 319 -21.44 14.75 18.41
N TYR A 320 -22.01 13.91 17.55
CA TYR A 320 -23.41 14.00 17.09
C TYR A 320 -24.31 12.93 17.74
N GLY A 321 -23.86 12.33 18.84
CA GLY A 321 -24.56 11.28 19.57
C GLY A 321 -23.98 9.89 19.33
N ASP A 322 -24.75 8.86 19.63
CA ASP A 322 -24.32 7.47 19.44
C ASP A 322 -24.29 7.13 17.95
N GLN A 323 -23.09 7.01 17.39
CA GLN A 323 -22.86 6.70 15.98
C GLN A 323 -23.39 5.30 15.57
N GLY A 324 -23.67 4.43 16.53
CA GLY A 324 -24.29 3.12 16.27
C GLY A 324 -25.80 3.20 16.04
N LYS A 325 -26.44 4.30 16.40
CA LYS A 325 -27.90 4.49 16.30
C LYS A 325 -28.26 5.29 15.04
N LEU A 326 -29.15 4.75 14.22
CA LEU A 326 -29.66 5.45 13.04
C LEU A 326 -30.48 6.71 13.37
N THR A 327 -30.94 6.86 14.61
CA THR A 327 -31.64 8.06 15.09
C THR A 327 -30.73 9.23 15.37
N SER A 328 -29.40 9.03 15.48
CA SER A 328 -28.43 10.11 15.58
C SER A 328 -28.34 10.88 14.26
N ASP A 329 -28.11 12.17 14.34
CA ASP A 329 -28.10 13.09 13.20
C ASP A 329 -26.79 13.87 13.13
N ALA A 330 -25.93 13.51 12.18
CA ALA A 330 -24.63 14.15 11.98
C ALA A 330 -24.73 15.58 11.41
N ARG A 331 -25.95 16.09 11.10
CA ARG A 331 -26.20 17.50 10.76
C ARG A 331 -26.24 18.40 12.00
N THR A 332 -26.27 17.80 13.20
CA THR A 332 -26.42 18.52 14.46
C THR A 332 -25.42 18.03 15.50
N VAL A 333 -25.02 18.95 16.38
CA VAL A 333 -24.21 18.60 17.56
C VAL A 333 -25.15 18.23 18.70
N SER A 334 -25.09 17.00 19.18
CA SER A 334 -25.94 16.53 20.29
C SER A 334 -25.15 16.28 21.58
N ARG A 335 -23.81 16.41 21.55
CA ARG A 335 -22.95 16.24 22.73
C ARG A 335 -23.09 17.45 23.66
N GLY A 336 -23.58 17.23 24.89
CA GLY A 336 -23.66 18.27 25.91
C GLY A 336 -22.27 18.83 26.26
N GLY A 337 -22.16 20.14 26.38
CA GLY A 337 -20.90 20.84 26.65
C GLY A 337 -19.99 21.07 25.45
N LEU A 338 -20.46 20.75 24.24
CA LEU A 338 -19.75 20.98 22.99
C LEU A 338 -20.48 22.05 22.13
N ASP A 339 -19.92 23.25 22.08
CA ASP A 339 -20.22 24.25 21.03
C ASP A 339 -19.17 24.09 19.91
N LEU A 340 -19.46 23.18 18.97
CA LEU A 340 -18.56 22.87 17.86
C LEU A 340 -18.32 24.10 16.99
N GLN A 341 -19.34 24.96 16.79
CA GLN A 341 -19.22 26.15 15.97
C GLN A 341 -18.25 27.18 16.60
N ALA A 342 -18.26 27.31 17.94
CA ALA A 342 -17.27 28.15 18.62
C ALA A 342 -15.85 27.62 18.44
N VAL A 343 -15.66 26.29 18.51
CA VAL A 343 -14.35 25.66 18.28
C VAL A 343 -13.89 25.87 16.83
N ILE A 344 -14.77 25.67 15.84
CA ILE A 344 -14.44 25.89 14.43
C ILE A 344 -13.98 27.33 14.17
N ARG A 345 -14.73 28.31 14.66
CA ARG A 345 -14.32 29.74 14.53
C ARG A 345 -12.99 30.03 15.22
N TYR A 346 -12.73 29.41 16.36
CA TYR A 346 -11.46 29.57 17.08
C TYR A 346 -10.31 28.91 16.31
N ALA A 347 -10.51 27.73 15.77
CA ALA A 347 -9.54 27.00 14.94
C ALA A 347 -9.22 27.78 13.65
N GLU A 348 -10.23 28.28 12.95
CA GLU A 348 -10.07 29.09 11.73
C GLU A 348 -9.23 30.34 11.99
N LYS A 349 -9.51 31.08 13.06
CA LYS A 349 -8.73 32.27 13.47
C LYS A 349 -7.25 31.95 13.67
N ASN A 350 -6.92 30.73 14.09
CA ASN A 350 -5.57 30.24 14.33
C ASN A 350 -5.00 29.43 13.14
N ASN A 351 -5.67 29.40 11.99
CA ASN A 351 -5.30 28.63 10.81
C ASN A 351 -5.21 27.10 11.05
N ILE A 352 -6.01 26.60 11.99
CA ILE A 352 -6.13 25.17 12.30
C ILE A 352 -7.41 24.62 11.67
N GLY A 353 -7.30 23.52 10.91
CA GLY A 353 -8.44 22.84 10.33
C GLY A 353 -9.14 21.91 11.33
N VAL A 354 -10.45 21.75 11.19
CA VAL A 354 -11.24 20.83 11.99
C VAL A 354 -11.67 19.64 11.13
N ILE A 355 -11.41 18.44 11.60
CA ILE A 355 -11.81 17.17 10.99
C ILE A 355 -12.93 16.57 11.85
N LEU A 356 -13.96 16.03 11.21
CA LEU A 356 -15.07 15.37 11.91
C LEU A 356 -15.16 13.91 11.50
N TYR A 357 -15.29 13.04 12.50
CA TYR A 357 -15.68 11.66 12.29
C TYR A 357 -17.17 11.57 11.96
N VAL A 358 -17.51 10.77 10.95
CA VAL A 358 -18.90 10.37 10.67
C VAL A 358 -18.95 8.88 10.36
N ASN A 359 -19.83 8.16 11.06
CA ASN A 359 -20.05 6.74 10.80
C ASN A 359 -20.66 6.51 9.41
N ARG A 360 -20.19 5.49 8.72
CA ARG A 360 -20.66 5.07 7.40
C ARG A 360 -22.19 5.11 7.26
N ARG A 361 -22.93 4.61 8.26
CA ARG A 361 -24.39 4.53 8.18
C ARG A 361 -25.07 5.88 7.98
N HIS A 362 -24.51 6.93 8.57
CA HIS A 362 -24.99 8.30 8.41
C HIS A 362 -24.49 8.90 7.09
N LEU A 363 -23.25 8.59 6.68
CA LEU A 363 -22.74 9.00 5.37
C LEU A 363 -23.56 8.39 4.23
N GLU A 364 -23.90 7.10 4.30
CA GLU A 364 -24.73 6.43 3.30
C GLU A 364 -26.13 7.03 3.18
N ARG A 365 -26.70 7.47 4.29
CA ARG A 365 -28.04 8.05 4.33
C ARG A 365 -28.09 9.52 3.93
N ASP A 366 -27.12 10.31 4.42
CA ASP A 366 -27.25 11.76 4.50
C ASP A 366 -26.11 12.52 3.78
N LEU A 367 -25.22 11.87 3.05
CA LEU A 367 -24.01 12.51 2.49
C LEU A 367 -24.32 13.81 1.73
N ASP A 368 -25.38 13.78 0.92
CA ASP A 368 -25.79 14.91 0.09
C ASP A 368 -26.27 16.11 0.89
N ASP A 369 -26.85 15.87 2.05
CA ASP A 369 -27.28 16.92 2.99
C ASP A 369 -26.12 17.39 3.86
N LEU A 370 -25.20 16.47 4.24
CA LEU A 370 -24.08 16.75 5.13
C LEU A 370 -23.03 17.64 4.47
N LEU A 371 -22.64 17.38 3.23
CA LEU A 371 -21.54 18.07 2.57
C LEU A 371 -21.76 19.59 2.45
N PRO A 372 -22.93 20.10 1.99
CA PRO A 372 -23.19 21.55 1.97
C PRO A 372 -23.20 22.16 3.38
N ILE A 373 -23.62 21.42 4.41
CA ILE A 373 -23.59 21.89 5.79
C ILE A 373 -22.15 22.00 6.28
N TYR A 374 -21.33 20.99 6.09
CA TYR A 374 -19.95 20.96 6.52
C TYR A 374 -19.07 21.97 5.79
N ARG A 375 -19.34 22.20 4.50
CA ARG A 375 -18.70 23.27 3.76
C ARG A 375 -18.99 24.65 4.36
N ARG A 376 -20.27 24.91 4.72
CA ARG A 376 -20.65 26.17 5.39
C ARG A 376 -20.07 26.29 6.80
N TRP A 377 -19.86 25.17 7.49
CA TRP A 377 -19.21 25.17 8.80
C TRP A 377 -17.70 25.44 8.73
N GLY A 378 -17.09 25.30 7.56
CA GLY A 378 -15.65 25.43 7.39
C GLY A 378 -14.87 24.19 7.81
N ILE A 379 -15.48 23.00 7.74
CA ILE A 379 -14.83 21.73 8.04
C ILE A 379 -13.77 21.44 6.99
N ALA A 380 -12.55 21.13 7.44
CA ALA A 380 -11.42 20.82 6.58
C ALA A 380 -11.50 19.39 6.02
N GLY A 381 -12.10 18.46 6.75
CA GLY A 381 -12.19 17.08 6.31
C GLY A 381 -13.08 16.20 7.14
N LEU A 382 -13.28 14.99 6.60
CA LEU A 382 -14.08 13.92 7.19
C LEU A 382 -13.26 12.67 7.40
N LYS A 383 -13.46 12.04 8.55
CA LYS A 383 -13.04 10.69 8.84
C LYS A 383 -14.24 9.76 8.70
N PHE A 384 -14.18 8.87 7.72
CA PHE A 384 -15.21 7.88 7.46
C PHE A 384 -15.00 6.67 8.37
N GLY A 385 -15.85 6.48 9.37
CA GLY A 385 -15.74 5.38 10.31
C GLY A 385 -16.65 4.19 10.01
N PHE A 386 -16.23 3.00 10.41
CA PHE A 386 -16.92 1.72 10.23
C PHE A 386 -17.30 1.44 8.76
N VAL A 387 -16.39 1.79 7.82
CA VAL A 387 -16.66 1.57 6.41
C VAL A 387 -16.80 0.08 6.10
N GLN A 388 -17.74 -0.24 5.22
CA GLN A 388 -17.76 -1.54 4.58
C GLN A 388 -16.86 -1.53 3.36
N HIS A 389 -16.25 -2.66 3.09
CA HIS A 389 -15.25 -2.80 2.05
C HIS A 389 -15.29 -4.21 1.50
N GLY A 390 -14.76 -4.36 0.31
CA GLY A 390 -14.47 -5.66 -0.29
C GLY A 390 -15.41 -6.01 -1.41
N ASP A 391 -16.72 -5.97 -1.26
CA ASP A 391 -17.60 -6.17 -2.40
C ASP A 391 -17.68 -4.91 -3.29
N GLN A 392 -18.16 -5.10 -4.51
CA GLN A 392 -18.23 -4.03 -5.51
C GLN A 392 -19.10 -2.87 -5.06
N LYS A 393 -20.25 -3.13 -4.40
CA LYS A 393 -21.19 -2.10 -3.95
C LYS A 393 -20.50 -1.09 -3.04
N TRP A 394 -19.76 -1.60 -2.03
CA TRP A 394 -19.12 -0.74 -1.03
C TRP A 394 -17.86 -0.06 -1.57
N THR A 395 -17.12 -0.74 -2.45
CA THR A 395 -15.97 -0.13 -3.14
C THR A 395 -16.44 1.04 -4.01
N ARG A 396 -17.48 0.86 -4.81
CA ARG A 396 -18.07 1.93 -5.64
C ARG A 396 -18.55 3.09 -4.78
N TRP A 397 -19.40 2.81 -3.80
CA TRP A 397 -19.97 3.84 -2.93
C TRP A 397 -18.89 4.71 -2.28
N MET A 398 -17.85 4.08 -1.73
CA MET A 398 -16.79 4.81 -1.05
C MET A 398 -16.02 5.74 -1.99
N HIS A 399 -15.70 5.28 -3.20
CA HIS A 399 -15.00 6.13 -4.19
C HIS A 399 -15.89 7.27 -4.69
N GLU A 400 -17.19 7.02 -4.89
CA GLU A 400 -18.17 8.06 -5.23
C GLU A 400 -18.29 9.08 -4.10
N ALA A 401 -18.35 8.65 -2.84
CA ALA A 401 -18.42 9.53 -1.67
C ALA A 401 -17.16 10.42 -1.54
N ILE A 402 -15.96 9.84 -1.74
CA ILE A 402 -14.70 10.60 -1.72
C ILE A 402 -14.65 11.62 -2.86
N ALA A 403 -15.04 11.22 -4.08
CA ALA A 403 -15.10 12.13 -5.23
C ALA A 403 -16.09 13.26 -4.97
N LYS A 404 -17.25 12.97 -4.36
CA LYS A 404 -18.24 13.98 -3.98
C LYS A 404 -17.73 14.93 -2.90
N CYS A 405 -16.96 14.43 -1.91
CA CYS A 405 -16.28 15.30 -0.94
C CYS A 405 -15.36 16.32 -1.61
N ALA A 406 -14.70 15.94 -2.72
CA ALA A 406 -13.84 16.87 -3.46
C ALA A 406 -14.62 18.04 -4.08
N GLU A 407 -15.88 17.85 -4.48
CA GLU A 407 -16.75 18.91 -5.01
C GLU A 407 -17.07 19.98 -3.95
N TYR A 408 -16.97 19.63 -2.67
CA TYR A 408 -17.17 20.51 -1.53
C TYR A 408 -15.87 20.92 -0.83
N GLU A 409 -14.71 20.66 -1.45
CA GLU A 409 -13.38 20.96 -0.90
C GLU A 409 -13.17 20.32 0.49
N ILE A 410 -13.60 19.06 0.66
CA ILE A 410 -13.47 18.29 1.89
C ILE A 410 -12.47 17.15 1.67
N MET A 411 -11.42 17.10 2.50
CA MET A 411 -10.45 16.03 2.54
C MET A 411 -11.02 14.82 3.29
N VAL A 412 -10.50 13.61 3.01
CA VAL A 412 -11.06 12.36 3.55
C VAL A 412 -9.97 11.45 4.12
N ASP A 413 -10.21 10.94 5.31
CA ASP A 413 -9.58 9.76 5.89
C ASP A 413 -10.59 8.62 5.94
N VAL A 414 -10.19 7.41 5.50
CA VAL A 414 -11.05 6.21 5.52
C VAL A 414 -10.54 5.23 6.57
N HIS A 415 -11.33 5.03 7.62
CA HIS A 415 -10.95 4.15 8.74
C HIS A 415 -11.33 2.69 8.53
N ASP A 416 -10.95 1.84 9.48
CA ASP A 416 -11.17 0.39 9.56
C ASP A 416 -10.39 -0.43 8.51
N GLU A 417 -11.06 -1.28 7.78
CA GLU A 417 -10.44 -2.38 7.02
C GLU A 417 -10.07 -2.02 5.57
N TYR A 418 -10.10 -0.75 5.17
CA TYR A 418 -9.76 -0.37 3.80
C TYR A 418 -8.25 -0.13 3.62
N ARG A 419 -7.69 -0.66 2.52
CA ARG A 419 -6.32 -0.39 2.06
C ARG A 419 -6.35 0.28 0.70
N MET A 420 -5.59 1.34 0.56
CA MET A 420 -5.46 2.11 -0.68
C MET A 420 -4.92 1.26 -1.84
N THR A 421 -5.21 1.69 -3.06
CA THR A 421 -4.79 1.03 -4.30
C THR A 421 -4.26 2.03 -5.33
N GLY A 422 -3.73 3.17 -4.86
CA GLY A 422 -3.16 4.23 -5.66
C GLY A 422 -4.18 5.26 -6.17
N TRP A 423 -5.46 5.14 -5.81
CA TRP A 423 -6.52 6.03 -6.32
C TRP A 423 -6.41 7.46 -5.80
N GLU A 424 -5.64 7.70 -4.76
CA GLU A 424 -5.25 9.02 -4.27
C GLU A 424 -4.47 9.86 -5.32
N ARG A 425 -3.90 9.23 -6.35
CA ARG A 425 -3.41 9.95 -7.54
C ARG A 425 -4.54 10.66 -8.27
N THR A 426 -5.70 10.02 -8.38
CA THR A 426 -6.87 10.50 -9.12
C THR A 426 -7.69 11.49 -8.31
N TYR A 427 -7.83 11.23 -7.02
CA TYR A 427 -8.54 12.08 -6.05
C TYR A 427 -7.65 12.35 -4.82
N PRO A 428 -6.76 13.35 -4.90
CA PRO A 428 -5.82 13.67 -3.83
C PRO A 428 -6.45 14.25 -2.56
N ASN A 429 -7.75 14.51 -2.53
CA ASN A 429 -8.49 14.76 -1.30
C ASN A 429 -8.66 13.49 -0.44
N PHE A 430 -8.42 12.31 -0.99
CA PHE A 430 -8.31 11.06 -0.25
C PHE A 430 -6.92 11.00 0.39
N MET A 431 -6.81 11.54 1.62
CA MET A 431 -5.52 11.78 2.26
C MET A 431 -4.89 10.49 2.79
N THR A 432 -5.66 9.66 3.46
CA THR A 432 -5.13 8.47 4.14
C THR A 432 -6.23 7.43 4.35
N ALA A 433 -5.81 6.21 4.67
CA ALA A 433 -6.71 5.16 5.10
C ALA A 433 -6.06 4.32 6.20
N GLU A 434 -6.82 3.83 7.15
CA GLU A 434 -6.29 2.96 8.19
C GLU A 434 -5.83 1.61 7.60
N GLY A 435 -6.65 0.61 7.55
CA GLY A 435 -6.31 -0.72 7.02
C GLY A 435 -4.99 -1.28 7.54
N ILE A 436 -4.62 -0.94 8.79
CA ILE A 436 -3.35 -1.25 9.46
C ILE A 436 -3.61 -1.54 10.94
N GLY A 437 -2.84 -2.45 11.52
CA GLY A 437 -2.77 -2.55 12.99
C GLY A 437 -1.90 -1.41 13.55
N GLY A 438 -2.47 -0.21 13.65
CA GLY A 438 -1.83 0.98 14.20
C GLY A 438 -1.79 1.01 15.72
N ASP A 439 -1.37 2.15 16.30
CA ASP A 439 -1.17 2.29 17.75
C ASP A 439 -2.47 2.12 18.55
N GLU A 440 -3.63 2.33 17.94
CA GLU A 440 -4.93 1.98 18.54
C GLU A 440 -5.01 0.51 18.96
N THR A 441 -4.39 -0.40 18.20
CA THR A 441 -4.32 -1.83 18.51
C THR A 441 -3.11 -2.21 19.38
N ARG A 442 -2.30 -1.23 19.81
CA ARG A 442 -1.11 -1.39 20.66
C ARG A 442 -0.10 -2.40 20.13
N PRO A 443 0.36 -2.30 18.88
CA PRO A 443 1.25 -3.28 18.30
C PRO A 443 2.66 -3.16 18.89
N PRO A 444 3.36 -4.28 19.15
CA PRO A 444 4.80 -4.22 19.41
C PRO A 444 5.55 -3.80 18.13
N ASN A 445 6.77 -3.28 18.28
CA ASN A 445 7.59 -2.84 17.13
C ASN A 445 7.80 -3.92 16.06
N GLU A 446 7.75 -5.21 16.40
CA GLU A 446 7.80 -6.30 15.45
C GLU A 446 6.63 -6.24 14.45
N GLN A 447 5.41 -5.97 14.94
CA GLN A 447 4.23 -5.80 14.10
C GLN A 447 4.27 -4.48 13.32
N ALA A 448 4.74 -3.40 13.92
CA ALA A 448 4.98 -2.14 13.22
C ALA A 448 5.94 -2.36 12.03
N LEU A 449 7.07 -3.06 12.24
CA LEU A 449 8.04 -3.38 11.20
C LEU A 449 7.52 -4.38 10.15
N ALA A 450 6.57 -5.24 10.51
CA ALA A 450 5.86 -6.06 9.53
C ALA A 450 4.91 -5.20 8.67
N ASN A 451 4.14 -4.30 9.29
CA ASN A 451 3.29 -3.34 8.59
C ASN A 451 4.09 -2.46 7.62
N LEU A 452 5.24 -1.95 8.04
CA LEU A 452 6.09 -1.06 7.24
C LEU A 452 6.47 -1.67 5.88
N PHE A 453 6.84 -2.95 5.84
CA PHE A 453 7.28 -3.62 4.62
C PHE A 453 6.19 -4.42 3.91
N ASN A 454 4.96 -4.37 4.39
CA ASN A 454 3.81 -5.01 3.76
C ASN A 454 2.71 -3.96 3.48
N ARG A 455 2.03 -3.46 4.54
CA ARG A 455 0.90 -2.55 4.42
C ARG A 455 1.27 -1.24 3.71
N MET A 456 2.45 -0.67 4.02
CA MET A 456 2.87 0.62 3.47
C MET A 456 3.22 0.58 1.98
N ILE A 457 3.36 -0.59 1.37
CA ILE A 457 3.43 -0.72 -0.10
C ILE A 457 2.12 -0.25 -0.76
N ALA A 458 0.98 -0.37 -0.07
CA ALA A 458 -0.31 0.06 -0.57
C ALA A 458 -0.54 1.59 -0.54
N GLY A 459 0.38 2.37 0.03
CA GLY A 459 0.27 3.82 0.17
C GLY A 459 0.02 4.29 1.60
N PRO A 460 -0.43 5.54 1.80
CA PRO A 460 -0.58 6.17 3.10
C PRO A 460 -1.36 5.35 4.11
N ALA A 461 -1.01 5.49 5.40
CA ALA A 461 -1.75 4.84 6.48
C ALA A 461 -1.95 5.79 7.66
N ASP A 462 -3.20 5.91 8.13
CA ASP A 462 -3.46 6.42 9.46
C ASP A 462 -3.03 5.37 10.49
N HIS A 463 -1.88 5.63 11.12
CA HIS A 463 -1.29 4.72 12.11
C HIS A 463 -1.82 5.00 13.53
N THR A 464 -2.67 6.01 13.72
CA THR A 464 -3.25 6.38 15.02
C THR A 464 -2.20 6.53 16.12
N PHE A 465 -1.11 7.29 15.86
CA PHE A 465 0.02 7.38 16.79
C PHE A 465 -0.38 7.86 18.16
N CYS A 466 0.12 7.18 19.18
CA CYS A 466 0.07 7.62 20.58
C CYS A 466 1.47 8.01 21.04
N TYR A 467 1.57 9.05 21.86
CA TYR A 467 2.86 9.47 22.40
C TYR A 467 2.93 9.29 23.92
N PHE A 468 1.94 9.75 24.64
CA PHE A 468 1.91 9.72 26.11
C PHE A 468 1.07 8.56 26.70
N ASN A 469 0.47 7.73 25.88
CA ASN A 469 -0.32 6.60 26.35
C ASN A 469 0.59 5.56 27.02
N GLY A 470 0.19 5.04 28.18
CA GLY A 470 1.01 4.11 28.97
C GLY A 470 1.40 2.80 28.27
N TYR A 471 0.75 2.42 27.16
CA TYR A 471 1.21 1.26 26.37
C TYR A 471 2.55 1.54 25.67
N VAL A 472 2.88 2.81 25.39
CA VAL A 472 4.15 3.18 24.74
C VAL A 472 5.32 2.68 25.59
N ASP A 473 5.28 2.91 26.90
CA ASP A 473 6.32 2.44 27.83
C ASP A 473 6.37 0.90 27.93
N GLN A 474 5.23 0.22 27.71
CA GLN A 474 5.11 -1.23 27.86
C GLN A 474 5.57 -2.00 26.61
N THR A 475 5.33 -1.48 25.41
CA THR A 475 5.50 -2.23 24.15
C THR A 475 6.55 -1.66 23.21
N THR A 476 6.92 -0.39 23.38
CA THR A 476 7.86 0.35 22.52
C THR A 476 8.64 1.37 23.37
N SER A 477 9.05 2.49 22.82
CA SER A 477 9.64 3.64 23.52
C SER A 477 9.24 4.95 22.86
N HIS A 478 9.42 6.08 23.56
CA HIS A 478 9.12 7.39 22.98
C HIS A 478 10.04 7.73 21.79
N ALA A 479 11.33 7.39 21.86
CA ALA A 479 12.24 7.56 20.72
C ALA A 479 11.82 6.68 19.52
N ALA A 480 11.30 5.47 19.76
CA ALA A 480 10.73 4.65 18.72
C ALA A 480 9.44 5.25 18.12
N GLN A 481 8.61 5.94 18.92
CA GLN A 481 7.45 6.67 18.38
C GLN A 481 7.89 7.80 17.44
N LEU A 482 8.90 8.60 17.81
CA LEU A 482 9.48 9.60 16.91
C LEU A 482 10.01 8.98 15.61
N ALA A 483 10.71 7.85 15.72
CA ALA A 483 11.20 7.13 14.54
C ALA A 483 10.05 6.58 13.67
N LYS A 484 8.96 6.08 14.26
CA LYS A 484 7.77 5.62 13.55
C LYS A 484 7.12 6.74 12.74
N MET A 485 7.06 7.97 13.27
CA MET A 485 6.51 9.13 12.56
C MET A 485 7.25 9.44 11.25
N ILE A 486 8.53 9.05 11.14
CA ILE A 486 9.29 9.13 9.88
C ILE A 486 9.04 7.91 9.00
N CYS A 487 9.05 6.70 9.58
CA CYS A 487 8.98 5.45 8.83
C CYS A 487 7.63 5.28 8.13
N PHE A 488 6.52 5.63 8.81
CA PHE A 488 5.17 5.48 8.29
C PHE A 488 4.71 6.76 7.61
N PHE A 489 4.32 6.66 6.38
CA PHE A 489 3.84 7.78 5.59
C PHE A 489 2.34 7.97 5.74
N SER A 490 1.94 9.19 6.05
CA SER A 490 0.59 9.70 5.87
C SER A 490 0.66 11.21 5.65
N PRO A 491 0.01 11.79 4.63
CA PRO A 491 -0.11 13.25 4.50
C PRO A 491 -0.97 13.87 5.60
N TRP A 492 -1.90 13.13 6.14
CA TRP A 492 -2.57 13.40 7.41
C TRP A 492 -2.03 12.46 8.47
N GLN A 493 -1.19 12.96 9.35
CA GLN A 493 -0.53 12.15 10.36
C GLN A 493 -1.15 12.41 11.72
N PHE A 494 -1.98 11.48 12.19
CA PHE A 494 -2.60 11.52 13.53
C PHE A 494 -1.55 11.14 14.58
N LEU A 495 -1.03 12.12 15.33
CA LEU A 495 0.13 11.94 16.21
C LEU A 495 -0.21 11.75 17.68
N PHE A 496 -1.41 12.12 18.11
CA PHE A 496 -1.82 12.12 19.51
C PHE A 496 -3.23 11.52 19.62
N TRP A 497 -3.35 10.21 19.32
CA TRP A 497 -4.64 9.54 19.17
C TRP A 497 -5.44 9.43 20.47
N TYR A 498 -4.78 9.02 21.58
CA TYR A 498 -5.39 8.94 22.91
C TYR A 498 -4.79 9.95 23.89
N ASP A 499 -4.00 10.88 23.42
CA ASP A 499 -3.28 11.85 24.23
C ASP A 499 -4.09 13.15 24.36
N GLN A 500 -3.82 13.91 25.41
CA GLN A 500 -4.42 15.22 25.62
C GLN A 500 -3.33 16.29 25.66
N PRO A 501 -3.64 17.56 25.33
CA PRO A 501 -2.71 18.67 25.46
C PRO A 501 -2.04 18.74 26.84
N SER A 502 -2.81 18.48 27.91
CA SER A 502 -2.30 18.45 29.30
C SER A 502 -1.33 17.29 29.59
N SER A 503 -1.17 16.35 28.70
CA SER A 503 -0.19 15.27 28.83
C SER A 503 1.23 15.72 28.51
N ALA A 504 1.40 16.77 27.74
CA ALA A 504 2.70 17.39 27.47
C ALA A 504 3.13 18.27 28.62
N ALA A 505 4.39 18.12 29.07
CA ALA A 505 4.98 18.85 30.16
C ALA A 505 6.24 19.63 29.73
N GLY A 506 6.33 20.00 28.46
CA GLY A 506 7.48 20.70 27.87
C GLY A 506 8.65 19.77 27.53
N GLU A 507 8.35 18.58 27.09
CA GLU A 507 9.36 17.61 26.61
C GLU A 507 10.21 18.22 25.50
N PRO A 508 11.56 18.24 25.65
CA PRO A 508 12.44 18.94 24.70
C PRO A 508 12.44 18.35 23.30
N GLU A 509 12.09 17.07 23.16
CA GLU A 509 11.97 16.39 21.86
C GLU A 509 10.78 16.86 21.02
N PHE A 510 9.88 17.68 21.55
CA PHE A 510 8.81 18.31 20.78
C PHE A 510 9.34 19.24 19.68
N GLU A 511 10.59 19.75 19.82
CA GLU A 511 11.27 20.46 18.72
C GLU A 511 11.32 19.62 17.43
N PHE A 512 11.45 18.28 17.58
CA PHE A 512 11.41 17.35 16.45
C PHE A 512 10.01 17.25 15.86
N ILE A 513 8.99 17.05 16.70
CA ILE A 513 7.59 16.92 16.24
C ILE A 513 7.14 18.21 15.53
N THR A 514 7.51 19.37 16.07
CA THR A 514 7.21 20.67 15.44
C THR A 514 7.83 20.79 14.05
N ALA A 515 9.07 20.35 13.90
CA ALA A 515 9.80 20.42 12.64
C ALA A 515 9.45 19.32 11.62
N LEU A 516 8.77 18.24 12.05
CA LEU A 516 8.48 17.09 11.21
C LEU A 516 7.46 17.43 10.12
N PRO A 517 7.80 17.25 8.82
CA PRO A 517 6.84 17.37 7.73
C PRO A 517 6.02 16.09 7.56
N THR A 518 4.88 16.20 6.87
CA THR A 518 4.03 15.04 6.54
C THR A 518 4.06 14.67 5.05
N THR A 519 4.80 15.44 4.24
CA THR A 519 5.02 15.17 2.81
C THR A 519 6.50 15.27 2.50
N TRP A 520 6.96 14.51 1.50
CA TRP A 520 8.36 14.30 1.26
C TRP A 520 8.73 14.49 -0.21
N ASP A 521 9.98 14.81 -0.45
CA ASP A 521 10.55 14.95 -1.80
C ASP A 521 11.28 13.69 -2.25
N GLU A 522 11.73 12.86 -1.30
CA GLU A 522 12.48 11.64 -1.56
C GLU A 522 12.34 10.63 -0.41
N LEU A 523 12.32 9.36 -0.76
CA LEU A 523 12.32 8.21 0.16
C LEU A 523 13.50 7.30 -0.16
N ARG A 524 14.26 6.91 0.89
CA ARG A 524 15.28 5.86 0.85
C ARG A 524 15.08 4.92 2.02
N VAL A 525 15.24 3.63 1.80
CA VAL A 525 15.29 2.63 2.87
C VAL A 525 16.72 2.13 2.96
N LEU A 526 17.47 2.65 3.91
CA LEU A 526 18.91 2.38 4.03
C LEU A 526 19.16 0.96 4.57
N HIS A 527 18.36 0.52 5.55
CA HIS A 527 18.38 -0.83 6.08
C HIS A 527 16.97 -1.34 6.35
N GLY A 528 16.74 -2.63 6.19
CA GLY A 528 15.42 -3.20 6.50
C GLY A 528 15.40 -4.71 6.52
N LYS A 529 14.77 -5.26 7.56
CA LYS A 529 14.39 -6.67 7.65
C LYS A 529 13.03 -6.77 8.29
N ILE A 530 12.07 -7.33 7.56
CA ILE A 530 10.66 -7.39 7.96
C ILE A 530 10.52 -7.97 9.36
N GLY A 531 9.78 -7.28 10.24
CA GLY A 531 9.56 -7.67 11.63
C GLY A 531 10.78 -7.60 12.53
N ARG A 532 11.92 -7.02 12.08
CA ARG A 532 13.14 -6.97 12.87
C ARG A 532 13.70 -5.57 13.07
N TYR A 533 13.96 -4.83 12.01
CA TYR A 533 14.48 -3.46 12.05
C TYR A 533 14.29 -2.75 10.73
N ALA A 534 14.31 -1.43 10.78
CA ALA A 534 14.32 -0.56 9.61
C ALA A 534 15.13 0.71 9.86
N VAL A 535 15.74 1.24 8.81
CA VAL A 535 16.28 2.59 8.73
C VAL A 535 15.73 3.23 7.47
N VAL A 536 14.82 4.18 7.66
CA VAL A 536 14.14 4.91 6.59
C VAL A 536 14.59 6.36 6.61
N ALA A 537 15.09 6.86 5.49
CA ALA A 537 15.47 8.25 5.30
C ALA A 537 14.49 8.93 4.35
N ARG A 538 14.03 10.14 4.71
CA ARG A 538 13.12 10.95 3.93
C ARG A 538 13.66 12.38 3.83
N ARG A 539 13.54 13.00 2.66
CA ARG A 539 13.97 14.38 2.44
C ARG A 539 12.78 15.32 2.27
N LYS A 540 12.91 16.50 2.85
CA LYS A 540 12.02 17.63 2.58
C LYS A 540 12.84 18.90 2.41
N GLY A 541 12.83 19.49 1.22
CA GLY A 541 13.77 20.58 0.90
C GLY A 541 15.22 20.11 1.03
N ASP A 542 15.99 20.83 1.83
CA ASP A 542 17.39 20.50 2.14
C ASP A 542 17.54 19.60 3.39
N ASP A 543 16.47 19.41 4.17
CA ASP A 543 16.50 18.63 5.40
C ASP A 543 16.20 17.15 5.15
N TRP A 544 16.92 16.29 5.88
CA TRP A 544 16.69 14.85 5.92
C TRP A 544 16.20 14.42 7.30
N TYR A 545 15.31 13.42 7.31
CA TYR A 545 14.77 12.81 8.48
C TYR A 545 15.01 11.30 8.41
N ILE A 546 15.65 10.72 9.41
CA ILE A 546 15.97 9.29 9.45
C ILE A 546 15.28 8.65 10.64
N GLY A 547 14.39 7.70 10.37
CA GLY A 547 13.73 6.88 11.37
C GLY A 547 14.39 5.51 11.47
N CYS A 548 14.93 5.17 12.62
CA CYS A 548 15.52 3.88 12.93
C CYS A 548 14.64 3.14 13.92
N LEU A 549 14.07 2.01 13.54
CA LEU A 549 13.21 1.17 14.36
C LEU A 549 13.82 -0.19 14.62
N ASN A 550 13.67 -0.68 15.84
CA ASN A 550 14.16 -1.97 16.27
C ASN A 550 13.09 -2.78 17.02
N ALA A 551 13.08 -4.11 16.78
CA ALA A 551 12.21 -5.03 17.49
C ALA A 551 12.88 -5.63 18.74
N ARG A 552 13.08 -6.94 18.79
CA ARG A 552 13.34 -7.75 19.99
C ARG A 552 14.76 -7.71 20.56
N LYS A 553 15.77 -7.43 19.77
CA LYS A 553 17.18 -7.51 20.22
C LYS A 553 17.89 -6.20 19.98
N ALA A 554 18.55 -5.68 21.01
CA ALA A 554 19.41 -4.51 20.87
C ALA A 554 20.41 -4.73 19.72
N ARG A 555 20.68 -3.68 18.97
CA ARG A 555 21.62 -3.69 17.84
C ARG A 555 22.20 -2.31 17.59
N THR A 556 23.36 -2.31 16.97
CA THR A 556 23.93 -1.10 16.37
C THR A 556 23.97 -1.25 14.87
N LEU A 557 23.57 -0.23 14.13
CA LEU A 557 23.66 -0.18 12.68
C LEU A 557 24.55 0.99 12.26
N GLU A 558 25.38 0.74 11.26
CA GLU A 558 26.17 1.79 10.60
C GLU A 558 25.31 2.38 9.47
N VAL A 559 25.07 3.68 9.53
CA VAL A 559 24.23 4.43 8.59
C VAL A 559 25.10 5.41 7.83
N SER A 560 25.41 5.09 6.56
CA SER A 560 26.12 6.01 5.66
C SER A 560 25.23 7.20 5.32
N LEU A 561 25.82 8.40 5.32
CA LEU A 561 25.16 9.63 4.91
C LEU A 561 25.60 10.07 3.50
N ASP A 562 26.06 9.15 2.66
CA ASP A 562 26.56 9.38 1.30
C ASP A 562 25.52 10.02 0.35
N PHE A 563 24.27 10.02 0.75
CA PHE A 563 23.18 10.68 0.05
C PHE A 563 23.08 12.20 0.32
N LEU A 564 23.81 12.73 1.28
CA LEU A 564 23.91 14.17 1.51
C LEU A 564 24.68 14.84 0.37
N ALA A 565 24.38 16.11 0.11
CA ALA A 565 25.12 16.85 -0.90
C ALA A 565 26.63 16.93 -0.52
N ALA A 566 27.48 16.63 -1.50
CA ALA A 566 28.92 16.80 -1.35
C ALA A 566 29.24 18.26 -1.00
N ASP A 567 30.33 18.46 -0.27
CA ASP A 567 30.86 19.80 0.09
C ASP A 567 29.91 20.67 0.97
N LYS A 568 28.85 20.08 1.54
CA LYS A 568 28.00 20.73 2.53
C LYS A 568 28.17 20.08 3.90
N THR A 569 28.21 20.94 4.93
CA THR A 569 28.11 20.51 6.32
C THR A 569 26.68 20.68 6.81
N TYR A 570 26.19 19.70 7.54
CA TYR A 570 24.86 19.67 8.12
C TYR A 570 24.97 19.51 9.63
N LYS A 571 23.86 19.74 10.33
CA LYS A 571 23.73 19.47 11.76
C LYS A 571 22.76 18.31 11.98
N ALA A 572 23.23 17.22 12.55
CA ALA A 572 22.40 16.09 12.96
C ALA A 572 21.90 16.32 14.39
N HIS A 573 20.57 16.33 14.55
CA HIS A 573 19.88 16.27 15.83
C HIS A 573 19.35 14.85 15.98
N THR A 574 19.84 14.13 16.98
CA THR A 574 19.51 12.72 17.22
C THR A 574 18.73 12.57 18.50
N TYR A 575 17.58 11.89 18.42
CA TYR A 575 16.65 11.60 19.52
C TYR A 575 16.66 10.09 19.74
N TYR A 576 17.05 9.65 20.95
CA TYR A 576 17.32 8.23 21.22
C TYR A 576 16.85 7.83 22.61
N ASP A 577 16.71 6.54 22.87
CA ASP A 577 16.37 6.01 24.18
C ASP A 577 17.49 6.28 25.18
N ASP A 578 17.23 7.09 26.20
CA ASP A 578 18.16 7.41 27.29
C ASP A 578 17.50 7.21 28.65
N PRO A 579 17.70 6.06 29.30
CA PRO A 579 17.17 5.80 30.64
C PRO A 579 17.62 6.83 31.67
N GLY A 580 18.77 7.52 31.45
CA GLY A 580 19.32 8.55 32.33
C GLY A 580 18.70 9.93 32.14
N ALA A 581 17.93 10.16 31.07
CA ALA A 581 17.27 11.45 30.83
C ALA A 581 16.30 11.80 31.97
N GLY A 582 16.28 13.08 32.37
CA GLY A 582 15.45 13.59 33.44
C GLY A 582 13.95 13.71 33.08
N THR A 583 13.58 13.53 31.81
CA THR A 583 12.20 13.58 31.34
C THR A 583 11.46 12.26 31.57
N ARG A 584 10.12 12.30 31.64
CA ARG A 584 9.32 11.07 31.73
C ARG A 584 9.43 10.21 30.48
N THR A 585 9.65 10.81 29.31
CA THR A 585 9.75 10.15 28.00
C THR A 585 11.06 9.41 27.81
N LYS A 586 12.07 9.68 28.63
CA LYS A 586 13.40 9.06 28.55
C LYS A 586 14.03 9.21 27.16
N VAL A 587 13.79 10.35 26.49
CA VAL A 587 14.41 10.70 25.21
C VAL A 587 15.65 11.55 25.47
N GLY A 588 16.81 11.02 25.09
CA GLY A 588 18.06 11.74 25.03
C GLY A 588 18.18 12.51 23.71
N ILE A 589 18.83 13.66 23.73
CA ILE A 589 19.06 14.50 22.55
C ILE A 589 20.55 14.78 22.41
N SER A 590 21.11 14.49 21.24
CA SER A 590 22.47 14.87 20.90
C SER A 590 22.51 15.65 19.58
N ARG A 591 23.53 16.52 19.46
CA ARG A 591 23.71 17.37 18.28
C ARG A 591 25.17 17.33 17.85
N ARG A 592 25.43 17.07 16.56
CA ARG A 592 26.78 17.07 16.00
C ARG A 592 26.80 17.52 14.53
N PRO A 593 27.92 18.06 14.03
CA PRO A 593 28.11 18.27 12.61
C PRO A 593 28.27 16.93 11.87
N VAL A 594 27.75 16.86 10.64
CA VAL A 594 27.85 15.71 9.74
C VAL A 594 27.97 16.18 8.29
N ASP A 595 28.46 15.31 7.43
CA ASP A 595 28.59 15.52 5.99
C ASP A 595 28.34 14.22 5.22
N SER A 596 28.51 14.25 3.90
CA SER A 596 28.33 13.08 3.03
C SER A 596 29.33 11.93 3.27
N LYS A 597 30.42 12.17 3.99
CA LYS A 597 31.43 11.15 4.33
C LYS A 597 31.16 10.52 5.69
N THR A 598 30.24 11.07 6.45
CA THR A 598 29.92 10.61 7.80
C THR A 598 29.17 9.27 7.76
N VAL A 599 29.62 8.34 8.58
CA VAL A 599 28.89 7.12 8.92
C VAL A 599 28.42 7.25 10.37
N LEU A 600 27.11 7.17 10.57
CA LEU A 600 26.50 7.22 11.91
C LEU A 600 26.45 5.81 12.49
N SER A 601 27.09 5.62 13.65
CA SER A 601 26.84 4.43 14.48
C SER A 601 25.59 4.66 15.30
N VAL A 602 24.51 3.89 15.04
CA VAL A 602 23.18 4.07 15.62
C VAL A 602 22.85 2.88 16.52
N PRO A 603 23.13 2.99 17.83
CA PRO A 603 22.70 1.99 18.80
C PRO A 603 21.18 2.10 19.03
N MET A 604 20.50 0.97 19.00
CA MET A 604 19.06 0.85 19.28
C MET A 604 18.84 -0.18 20.37
N SER A 605 18.10 0.19 21.40
CA SER A 605 17.66 -0.71 22.47
C SER A 605 16.68 -1.77 21.95
N GLU A 606 16.40 -2.77 22.77
CA GLU A 606 15.28 -3.67 22.54
C GLU A 606 13.97 -2.88 22.52
N ARG A 607 13.15 -3.10 21.49
CA ARG A 607 11.88 -2.37 21.24
C ARG A 607 12.04 -0.86 21.11
N GLY A 608 13.26 -0.36 20.96
CA GLY A 608 13.58 1.04 20.87
C GLY A 608 13.65 1.58 19.45
N GLY A 609 14.04 2.84 19.36
CA GLY A 609 14.26 3.53 18.11
C GLY A 609 15.14 4.76 18.25
N VAL A 610 15.50 5.32 17.11
CA VAL A 610 16.24 6.58 17.02
C VAL A 610 15.64 7.41 15.88
N ALA A 611 15.31 8.65 16.17
CA ALA A 611 14.94 9.62 15.15
C ALA A 611 16.08 10.62 14.97
N ILE A 612 16.40 10.96 13.71
CA ILE A 612 17.47 11.90 13.40
C ILE A 612 16.93 12.93 12.41
N ARG A 613 17.06 14.20 12.73
CA ARG A 613 16.89 15.31 11.78
C ARG A 613 18.26 15.81 11.37
N ILE A 614 18.53 15.86 10.07
CA ILE A 614 19.75 16.43 9.50
C ILE A 614 19.34 17.69 8.77
N SER A 615 19.72 18.85 9.30
CA SER A 615 19.39 20.16 8.73
C SER A 615 20.62 20.84 8.14
N SER A 616 20.43 21.51 7.01
CA SER A 616 21.44 22.42 6.47
C SER A 616 21.57 23.59 7.46
N GLY A 617 22.74 23.79 8.04
CA GLY A 617 23.01 24.95 8.88
C GLY A 617 22.80 26.25 8.07
N LYS A 618 21.72 26.97 8.36
CA LYS A 618 21.59 28.39 8.04
C LYS A 618 21.96 29.19 9.25
#